data_8a0567ddd28e65d75992a73510488366
#
_entry.id   8a0567ddd28e65d75992a73510488366
#
_cell.length_a   1.000
_cell.length_b   1.000
_cell.length_c   1.000
_cell.angle_alpha   90.00
_cell.angle_beta   90.00
_cell.angle_gamma   90.00
#
_symmetry.space_group_name_H-M   'P 1'
#
loop_
_entity.id
_entity.type
_entity.pdbx_description
1 polymer ?
#
loop_
_entity_poly.entity_id
_entity_poly.type
_entity_poly.pdbx_seq_one_letter_code
_entity_poly.pdbx_strand_id
1 'polypeptide(L)'
;MKLYVFNPDADMALGNNEENYMAPATIRRMAEDLALLPIWYARPGSGVLAPSAYNADYLKQMQQLFRLDVHLVTEPELPDYADVRVMPWGWNPAIRKRMLKGGVLERNLPTPDALDKYRMKAARSNALAFRALFYSNKIDYTCGDGCCLVEADGGTTAISLDIIGRYKEGCVFKSLWSGSGKGLCWCRHGFTKNVSDWCSRALKENRGFVMEPIFDKVEDFAMEFYSDGRGKLLFVGYSRFVTDD
;
A
#
# COMPACT_ATOMS: atom_id res chain seq x y z
N MET A 1 0.22 22.01 -13.17
CA MET A 1 -0.57 21.83 -11.93
C MET A 1 -0.43 20.40 -11.42
N LYS A 2 -0.60 20.12 -10.12
CA LYS A 2 -0.72 18.78 -9.54
C LYS A 2 -2.17 18.47 -9.24
N LEU A 3 -2.58 17.22 -9.43
CA LEU A 3 -3.90 16.71 -9.07
C LEU A 3 -3.75 15.58 -8.06
N TYR A 4 -4.15 15.83 -6.84
CA TYR A 4 -4.08 14.84 -5.75
C TYR A 4 -5.32 13.95 -5.75
N VAL A 5 -5.11 12.66 -5.52
CA VAL A 5 -6.18 11.65 -5.52
C VAL A 5 -6.03 10.78 -4.27
N PHE A 6 -7.08 10.71 -3.46
CA PHE A 6 -7.16 9.79 -2.35
C PHE A 6 -7.70 8.45 -2.82
N ASN A 7 -6.87 7.43 -2.84
CA ASN A 7 -7.23 6.05 -3.19
C ASN A 7 -6.75 5.09 -2.10
N PRO A 8 -7.54 4.92 -1.02
CA PRO A 8 -7.15 4.14 0.17
C PRO A 8 -7.00 2.63 -0.11
N ASP A 9 -7.45 2.16 -1.26
CA ASP A 9 -7.28 0.80 -1.76
C ASP A 9 -5.92 0.55 -2.43
N ALA A 10 -5.00 1.52 -2.41
CA ALA A 10 -3.76 1.51 -3.20
C ALA A 10 -2.97 0.19 -3.07
N ASP A 11 -2.75 -0.30 -1.85
CA ASP A 11 -2.01 -1.55 -1.61
C ASP A 11 -2.77 -2.79 -2.10
N MET A 12 -4.09 -2.82 -1.90
CA MET A 12 -4.94 -3.93 -2.36
C MET A 12 -4.96 -4.01 -3.89
N ALA A 13 -5.12 -2.86 -4.54
CA ALA A 13 -5.11 -2.75 -5.99
C ALA A 13 -3.72 -3.07 -6.59
N LEU A 14 -2.65 -2.65 -5.91
CA LEU A 14 -1.28 -2.98 -6.29
C LEU A 14 -1.00 -4.48 -6.15
N GLY A 15 -1.49 -5.09 -5.08
CA GLY A 15 -1.38 -6.55 -4.86
C GLY A 15 -2.15 -7.35 -5.91
N ASN A 16 -3.38 -6.95 -6.21
CA ASN A 16 -4.21 -7.58 -7.24
C ASN A 16 -3.64 -7.41 -8.65
N ASN A 17 -3.03 -6.26 -8.95
CA ASN A 17 -2.34 -5.92 -10.20
C ASN A 17 -3.21 -5.95 -11.46
N GLU A 18 -4.52 -5.76 -11.32
CA GLU A 18 -5.47 -5.75 -12.43
C GLU A 18 -6.01 -4.34 -12.69
N GLU A 19 -6.09 -3.96 -13.96
CA GLU A 19 -6.65 -2.66 -14.37
C GLU A 19 -8.13 -2.51 -14.03
N ASN A 20 -8.85 -3.62 -13.91
CA ASN A 20 -10.28 -3.66 -13.58
C ASN A 20 -10.52 -3.98 -12.09
N TYR A 21 -9.48 -3.88 -11.26
CA TYR A 21 -9.64 -4.09 -9.83
C TYR A 21 -10.75 -3.21 -9.26
N MET A 22 -11.61 -3.82 -8.47
CA MET A 22 -12.69 -3.13 -7.75
C MET A 22 -12.52 -3.37 -6.24
N ALA A 23 -12.31 -2.30 -5.51
CA ALA A 23 -12.20 -2.36 -4.05
C ALA A 23 -13.52 -2.81 -3.40
N PRO A 24 -13.49 -3.43 -2.20
CA PRO A 24 -14.68 -3.70 -1.40
C PRO A 24 -15.53 -2.45 -1.19
N ALA A 25 -16.85 -2.64 -1.07
CA ALA A 25 -17.81 -1.51 -0.96
C ALA A 25 -17.48 -0.54 0.18
N THR A 26 -17.03 -1.06 1.33
CA THR A 26 -16.62 -0.23 2.48
C THR A 26 -15.41 0.66 2.17
N ILE A 27 -14.46 0.17 1.40
CA ILE A 27 -13.27 0.95 1.00
C ILE A 27 -13.63 1.98 -0.06
N ARG A 28 -14.52 1.64 -1.00
CA ARG A 28 -15.02 2.61 -1.98
C ARG A 28 -15.76 3.75 -1.30
N ARG A 29 -16.64 3.44 -0.33
CA ARG A 29 -17.30 4.45 0.47
C ARG A 29 -16.30 5.35 1.22
N MET A 30 -15.28 4.75 1.85
CA MET A 30 -14.21 5.51 2.51
C MET A 30 -13.49 6.45 1.53
N ALA A 31 -13.24 5.99 0.28
CA ALA A 31 -12.61 6.81 -0.74
C ALA A 31 -13.49 8.02 -1.15
N GLU A 32 -14.80 7.85 -1.16
CA GLU A 32 -15.78 8.93 -1.42
C GLU A 32 -15.88 9.89 -0.24
N ASP A 33 -16.08 9.36 0.97
CA ASP A 33 -16.26 10.16 2.20
C ASP A 33 -15.01 11.00 2.52
N LEU A 34 -13.81 10.47 2.25
CA LEU A 34 -12.52 11.11 2.54
C LEU A 34 -11.80 11.63 1.28
N ALA A 35 -12.52 11.82 0.17
CA ALA A 35 -11.92 12.27 -1.08
C ALA A 35 -11.14 13.59 -0.94
N LEU A 36 -11.55 14.46 -0.03
CA LEU A 36 -10.88 15.74 0.25
C LEU A 36 -9.72 15.67 1.25
N LEU A 37 -9.38 14.49 1.78
CA LEU A 37 -8.24 14.35 2.71
C LEU A 37 -6.94 15.00 2.16
N PRO A 38 -6.63 14.96 0.86
CA PRO A 38 -5.45 15.59 0.32
C PRO A 38 -5.35 17.11 0.52
N ILE A 39 -6.43 17.84 0.82
CA ILE A 39 -6.35 19.31 1.03
C ILE A 39 -5.34 19.69 2.11
N TRP A 40 -5.10 18.79 3.06
CA TRP A 40 -4.22 19.03 4.21
C TRP A 40 -2.73 18.91 3.90
N TYR A 41 -2.35 18.25 2.79
CA TYR A 41 -0.96 18.08 2.40
C TYR A 41 -0.67 18.45 0.94
N ALA A 42 -1.70 18.83 0.17
CA ALA A 42 -1.52 19.28 -1.20
C ALA A 42 -0.73 20.58 -1.25
N ARG A 43 0.11 20.73 -2.25
CA ARG A 43 0.85 21.98 -2.47
C ARG A 43 -0.10 23.09 -2.92
N PRO A 44 0.18 24.35 -2.58
CA PRO A 44 -0.59 25.48 -3.08
C PRO A 44 -0.76 25.45 -4.61
N GLY A 45 -1.91 25.91 -5.11
CA GLY A 45 -2.26 25.90 -6.52
C GLY A 45 -2.57 24.51 -7.09
N SER A 46 -2.80 23.50 -6.26
CA SER A 46 -3.13 22.13 -6.68
C SER A 46 -4.63 21.86 -6.70
N GLY A 47 -5.03 20.90 -7.56
CA GLY A 47 -6.36 20.31 -7.52
C GLY A 47 -6.42 19.09 -6.60
N VAL A 48 -7.61 18.82 -6.04
CA VAL A 48 -7.94 17.60 -5.31
C VAL A 48 -9.13 16.96 -5.99
N LEU A 49 -8.95 15.71 -6.44
CA LEU A 49 -10.00 14.96 -7.15
C LEU A 49 -11.03 14.41 -6.19
N ALA A 50 -12.31 14.70 -6.43
CA ALA A 50 -13.43 14.06 -5.77
C ALA A 50 -14.45 13.54 -6.80
N PRO A 51 -15.29 12.55 -6.43
CA PRO A 51 -16.33 12.03 -7.33
C PRO A 51 -17.34 13.08 -7.76
N SER A 52 -17.64 14.03 -6.87
CA SER A 52 -18.64 15.08 -7.09
C SER A 52 -18.32 16.33 -6.26
N ALA A 53 -19.08 17.39 -6.49
CA ALA A 53 -19.01 18.64 -5.72
C ALA A 53 -19.70 18.59 -4.35
N TYR A 54 -20.10 17.43 -3.87
CA TYR A 54 -20.84 17.25 -2.60
C TYR A 54 -20.18 17.96 -1.41
N ASN A 55 -18.86 17.90 -1.31
CA ASN A 55 -18.09 18.51 -0.22
C ASN A 55 -17.53 19.90 -0.54
N ALA A 56 -18.03 20.60 -1.57
CA ALA A 56 -17.49 21.90 -1.97
C ALA A 56 -17.62 22.96 -0.87
N ASP A 57 -18.73 22.98 -0.13
CA ASP A 57 -18.94 23.94 0.95
C ASP A 57 -18.01 23.66 2.14
N TYR A 58 -17.75 22.39 2.46
CA TYR A 58 -16.73 22.03 3.46
C TYR A 58 -15.33 22.54 3.01
N LEU A 59 -14.96 22.35 1.76
CA LEU A 59 -13.70 22.86 1.26
C LEU A 59 -13.60 24.38 1.39
N LYS A 60 -14.66 25.13 1.01
CA LYS A 60 -14.70 26.60 1.18
C LYS A 60 -14.49 27.03 2.63
N GLN A 61 -15.15 26.34 3.58
CA GLN A 61 -14.99 26.59 5.00
C GLN A 61 -13.53 26.37 5.46
N MET A 62 -12.93 25.24 5.04
CA MET A 62 -11.54 24.90 5.40
C MET A 62 -10.55 25.88 4.77
N GLN A 63 -10.78 26.31 3.53
CA GLN A 63 -9.97 27.35 2.87
C GLN A 63 -9.96 28.67 3.64
N GLN A 64 -11.11 29.09 4.17
CA GLN A 64 -11.22 30.31 4.98
C GLN A 64 -10.48 30.19 6.31
N LEU A 65 -10.64 29.05 6.99
CA LEU A 65 -10.05 28.82 8.31
C LEU A 65 -8.53 28.63 8.27
N PHE A 66 -8.03 27.93 7.27
CA PHE A 66 -6.64 27.45 7.18
C PHE A 66 -5.85 28.05 6.01
N ARG A 67 -6.43 28.98 5.26
CA ARG A 67 -5.81 29.65 4.09
C ARG A 67 -5.27 28.64 3.06
N LEU A 68 -6.04 27.57 2.81
CA LEU A 68 -5.64 26.53 1.87
C LEU A 68 -5.80 27.04 0.42
N ASP A 69 -4.72 26.99 -0.34
CA ASP A 69 -4.72 27.30 -1.78
C ASP A 69 -4.82 26.02 -2.60
N VAL A 70 -5.99 25.40 -2.57
CA VAL A 70 -6.32 24.17 -3.31
C VAL A 70 -7.72 24.32 -3.92
N HIS A 71 -8.01 23.63 -5.00
CA HIS A 71 -9.33 23.65 -5.59
C HIS A 71 -9.88 22.24 -5.80
N LEU A 72 -11.20 22.11 -5.74
CA LEU A 72 -11.89 20.89 -6.04
C LEU A 72 -11.87 20.67 -7.55
N VAL A 73 -11.56 19.44 -7.96
CA VAL A 73 -11.74 18.93 -9.33
C VAL A 73 -12.65 17.73 -9.25
N THR A 74 -13.73 17.71 -10.00
CA THR A 74 -14.64 16.57 -10.07
C THR A 74 -14.27 15.65 -11.23
N GLU A 75 -14.70 14.39 -11.19
CA GLU A 75 -14.43 13.46 -12.30
C GLU A 75 -14.92 13.93 -13.67
N PRO A 76 -16.11 14.55 -13.81
CA PRO A 76 -16.55 15.09 -15.08
C PRO A 76 -15.67 16.23 -15.64
N GLU A 77 -14.94 16.93 -14.76
CA GLU A 77 -14.04 18.04 -15.15
C GLU A 77 -12.64 17.57 -15.54
N LEU A 78 -12.29 16.28 -15.32
CA LEU A 78 -10.97 15.74 -15.64
C LEU A 78 -10.48 16.04 -17.07
N PRO A 79 -11.32 16.04 -18.12
CA PRO A 79 -10.85 16.38 -19.47
C PRO A 79 -10.25 17.79 -19.58
N ASP A 80 -10.72 18.74 -18.77
CA ASP A 80 -10.20 20.11 -18.73
C ASP A 80 -8.80 20.17 -18.07
N TYR A 81 -8.44 19.11 -17.35
CA TYR A 81 -7.18 18.92 -16.65
C TYR A 81 -6.29 17.84 -17.28
N ALA A 82 -6.40 17.64 -18.59
CA ALA A 82 -5.68 16.57 -19.30
C ALA A 82 -4.16 16.58 -19.09
N ASP A 83 -3.55 17.74 -18.96
CA ASP A 83 -2.09 17.90 -18.81
C ASP A 83 -1.66 18.14 -17.36
N VAL A 84 -2.25 17.44 -16.40
CA VAL A 84 -1.88 17.52 -15.00
C VAL A 84 -0.89 16.43 -14.59
N ARG A 85 -0.10 16.70 -13.56
CA ARG A 85 0.66 15.67 -12.86
C ARG A 85 -0.19 15.04 -11.76
N VAL A 86 -0.64 13.83 -11.97
CA VAL A 86 -1.44 13.09 -10.99
C VAL A 86 -0.58 12.64 -9.80
N MET A 87 -1.10 12.85 -8.60
CA MET A 87 -0.47 12.53 -7.31
C MET A 87 -1.43 11.66 -6.49
N PRO A 88 -1.59 10.36 -6.82
CA PRO A 88 -2.43 9.48 -6.03
C PRO A 88 -1.77 9.14 -4.70
N TRP A 89 -2.56 8.66 -3.74
CA TRP A 89 -2.05 8.05 -2.50
C TRP A 89 -1.08 6.91 -2.83
N GLY A 90 -1.44 6.03 -3.76
CA GLY A 90 -0.54 5.03 -4.32
C GLY A 90 -0.88 4.69 -5.77
N TRP A 91 0.16 4.53 -6.59
CA TRP A 91 0.02 4.12 -7.98
C TRP A 91 -0.27 2.63 -8.11
N ASN A 92 -1.20 2.27 -8.99
CA ASN A 92 -1.52 0.91 -9.40
C ASN A 92 -2.19 0.92 -10.79
N PRO A 93 -2.38 -0.24 -11.45
CA PRO A 93 -2.99 -0.29 -12.78
C PRO A 93 -4.40 0.28 -12.85
N ALA A 94 -5.22 0.09 -11.80
CA ALA A 94 -6.60 0.55 -11.77
C ALA A 94 -6.70 2.09 -11.74
N ILE A 95 -5.92 2.76 -10.90
CA ILE A 95 -5.90 4.24 -10.87
C ILE A 95 -5.34 4.81 -12.17
N ARG A 96 -4.31 4.19 -12.77
CA ARG A 96 -3.81 4.60 -14.09
C ARG A 96 -4.92 4.55 -15.13
N LYS A 97 -5.65 3.44 -15.21
CA LYS A 97 -6.77 3.28 -16.15
C LYS A 97 -7.88 4.30 -15.89
N ARG A 98 -8.23 4.55 -14.62
CA ARG A 98 -9.23 5.57 -14.25
C ARG A 98 -8.82 6.95 -14.76
N MET A 99 -7.56 7.34 -14.60
CA MET A 99 -7.05 8.64 -15.06
C MET A 99 -7.06 8.75 -16.59
N LEU A 100 -6.62 7.70 -17.31
CA LEU A 100 -6.70 7.63 -18.77
C LEU A 100 -8.14 7.79 -19.28
N LYS A 101 -9.08 7.04 -18.67
CA LYS A 101 -10.51 7.12 -19.00
C LYS A 101 -11.09 8.52 -18.73
N GLY A 102 -10.59 9.20 -17.70
CA GLY A 102 -10.94 10.58 -17.35
C GLY A 102 -10.31 11.64 -18.27
N GLY A 103 -9.51 11.25 -19.26
CA GLY A 103 -8.91 12.19 -20.22
C GLY A 103 -7.52 12.70 -19.88
N VAL A 104 -6.90 12.23 -18.78
CA VAL A 104 -5.50 12.60 -18.47
C VAL A 104 -4.57 11.99 -19.52
N LEU A 105 -3.65 12.81 -20.03
CA LEU A 105 -2.73 12.40 -21.08
C LEU A 105 -1.77 11.30 -20.60
N GLU A 106 -1.59 10.27 -21.41
CA GLU A 106 -0.78 9.09 -21.07
C GLU A 106 0.66 9.45 -20.68
N ARG A 107 1.26 10.46 -21.31
CA ARG A 107 2.61 10.95 -21.00
C ARG A 107 2.79 11.42 -19.55
N ASN A 108 1.69 11.76 -18.87
CA ASN A 108 1.67 12.23 -17.47
C ASN A 108 1.43 11.10 -16.46
N LEU A 109 1.29 9.87 -16.94
CA LEU A 109 1.03 8.69 -16.13
C LEU A 109 2.22 7.73 -16.19
N PRO A 110 2.44 6.92 -15.15
CA PRO A 110 3.49 5.90 -15.19
C PRO A 110 3.17 4.87 -16.28
N THR A 111 4.20 4.39 -16.96
CA THR A 111 4.05 3.26 -17.90
C THR A 111 3.71 1.97 -17.15
N PRO A 112 3.12 0.96 -17.81
CA PRO A 112 2.89 -0.36 -17.20
C PRO A 112 4.18 -0.95 -16.60
N ASP A 113 5.30 -0.91 -17.33
CA ASP A 113 6.61 -1.38 -16.85
C ASP A 113 7.08 -0.61 -15.57
N ALA A 114 6.83 0.70 -15.49
CA ALA A 114 7.12 1.47 -14.29
C ALA A 114 6.24 1.06 -13.09
N LEU A 115 4.97 0.70 -13.34
CA LEU A 115 4.06 0.18 -12.31
C LEU A 115 4.50 -1.20 -11.82
N ASP A 116 4.92 -2.08 -12.71
CA ASP A 116 5.45 -3.39 -12.33
C ASP A 116 6.71 -3.27 -11.47
N LYS A 117 7.64 -2.40 -11.86
CA LYS A 117 8.83 -2.09 -11.06
C LYS A 117 8.48 -1.48 -9.70
N TYR A 118 7.48 -0.60 -9.65
CA TYR A 118 6.97 -0.02 -8.41
C TYR A 118 6.36 -1.11 -7.52
N ARG A 119 5.51 -1.97 -8.09
CA ARG A 119 4.89 -3.08 -7.39
C ARG A 119 5.93 -4.00 -6.74
N MET A 120 6.97 -4.38 -7.50
CA MET A 120 8.06 -5.21 -6.96
C MET A 120 8.80 -4.53 -5.81
N LYS A 121 9.05 -3.22 -5.91
CA LYS A 121 9.71 -2.45 -4.84
C LYS A 121 8.84 -2.28 -3.61
N ALA A 122 7.52 -2.21 -3.76
CA ALA A 122 6.57 -2.07 -2.66
C ALA A 122 6.26 -3.39 -1.95
N ALA A 123 6.74 -4.53 -2.47
CA ALA A 123 6.51 -5.83 -1.85
C ALA A 123 7.19 -5.93 -0.47
N ARG A 124 6.46 -6.49 0.51
CA ARG A 124 6.95 -6.70 1.89
C ARG A 124 8.23 -7.56 1.93
N SER A 125 8.46 -8.43 0.94
CA SER A 125 9.69 -9.22 0.79
C SER A 125 10.95 -8.36 0.73
N ASN A 126 10.87 -7.11 0.27
CA ASN A 126 12.03 -6.22 0.25
C ASN A 126 12.53 -5.86 1.64
N ALA A 127 11.68 -5.87 2.65
CA ALA A 127 12.11 -5.68 4.04
C ALA A 127 13.02 -6.81 4.49
N LEU A 128 12.78 -8.05 4.07
CA LEU A 128 13.64 -9.19 4.37
C LEU A 128 14.99 -9.08 3.65
N ALA A 129 14.97 -8.73 2.36
CA ALA A 129 16.20 -8.51 1.59
C ALA A 129 17.05 -7.37 2.19
N PHE A 130 16.40 -6.28 2.62
CA PHE A 130 17.08 -5.18 3.29
C PHE A 130 17.69 -5.61 4.62
N ARG A 131 16.95 -6.36 5.44
CA ARG A 131 17.48 -6.94 6.70
C ARG A 131 18.69 -7.83 6.48
N ALA A 132 18.65 -8.69 5.45
CA ALA A 132 19.77 -9.56 5.09
C ALA A 132 21.07 -8.76 4.82
N LEU A 133 20.98 -7.57 4.23
CA LEU A 133 22.15 -6.70 4.02
C LEU A 133 22.76 -6.18 5.31
N PHE A 134 21.97 -5.92 6.35
CA PHE A 134 22.48 -5.47 7.65
C PHE A 134 23.09 -6.61 8.47
N TYR A 135 22.57 -7.82 8.34
CA TYR A 135 23.03 -8.99 9.10
C TYR A 135 24.11 -9.79 8.38
N SER A 136 24.36 -9.55 7.08
CA SER A 136 25.33 -10.30 6.25
C SER A 136 26.79 -10.23 6.73
N ASN A 137 27.12 -9.33 7.63
CA ASN A 137 28.47 -9.27 8.24
C ASN A 137 28.66 -10.24 9.39
N LYS A 138 27.67 -11.03 9.80
CA LYS A 138 27.81 -11.92 10.97
C LYS A 138 27.01 -13.20 10.99
N ILE A 139 26.09 -13.52 10.05
CA ILE A 139 25.12 -14.58 10.34
C ILE A 139 24.70 -15.40 9.11
N ASP A 140 24.74 -16.71 9.32
CA ASP A 140 23.93 -17.78 8.79
C ASP A 140 22.57 -17.29 8.27
N TYR A 141 22.24 -17.52 7.00
CA TYR A 141 21.00 -17.11 6.30
C TYR A 141 19.72 -17.80 6.79
N THR A 142 19.81 -18.59 7.82
CA THR A 142 18.63 -18.97 8.60
C THR A 142 18.29 -17.79 9.48
N CYS A 143 17.37 -16.95 8.99
CA CYS A 143 16.72 -15.86 9.71
C CYS A 143 16.98 -15.89 11.23
N GLY A 144 17.98 -15.15 11.70
CA GLY A 144 18.28 -15.09 13.14
C GLY A 144 17.13 -14.57 14.00
N ASP A 145 16.06 -14.11 13.36
CA ASP A 145 14.81 -13.68 13.96
C ASP A 145 13.58 -14.49 13.47
N GLY A 146 13.82 -15.52 12.68
CA GLY A 146 12.74 -16.42 12.23
C GLY A 146 11.87 -15.91 11.08
N CYS A 147 12.15 -14.76 10.46
CA CYS A 147 11.37 -14.27 9.33
C CYS A 147 11.78 -14.94 8.02
N CYS A 148 10.86 -15.38 7.19
CA CYS A 148 11.16 -15.96 5.89
C CYS A 148 10.14 -15.58 4.81
N LEU A 149 10.59 -15.61 3.55
CA LEU A 149 9.74 -15.48 2.37
C LEU A 149 9.33 -16.86 1.89
N VAL A 150 8.04 -17.03 1.59
CA VAL A 150 7.48 -18.22 0.97
C VAL A 150 6.93 -17.81 -0.40
N GLU A 151 7.50 -18.36 -1.47
CA GLU A 151 7.12 -18.10 -2.85
C GLU A 151 6.64 -19.37 -3.56
N ALA A 152 5.81 -19.18 -4.58
CA ALA A 152 5.38 -20.27 -5.45
C ALA A 152 6.37 -20.42 -6.61
N ASP A 153 7.25 -21.39 -6.52
CA ASP A 153 8.22 -21.74 -7.60
C ASP A 153 7.57 -22.65 -8.65
N GLY A 154 6.50 -22.18 -9.29
CA GLY A 154 5.87 -22.95 -10.39
C GLY A 154 5.27 -24.30 -10.02
N GLY A 155 5.30 -24.70 -8.76
CA GLY A 155 4.78 -25.93 -8.21
C GLY A 155 4.14 -25.72 -6.84
N THR A 156 3.45 -26.72 -6.32
CA THR A 156 2.85 -26.68 -4.98
C THR A 156 3.97 -26.57 -3.96
N THR A 157 4.22 -25.38 -3.44
CA THR A 157 5.17 -25.18 -2.35
C THR A 157 4.53 -25.76 -1.08
N ALA A 158 4.95 -26.94 -0.68
CA ALA A 158 4.64 -27.45 0.63
C ALA A 158 5.37 -26.59 1.66
N ILE A 159 4.61 -25.81 2.45
CA ILE A 159 5.17 -25.15 3.62
C ILE A 159 5.62 -26.27 4.56
N SER A 160 6.92 -26.37 4.81
CA SER A 160 7.43 -27.38 5.71
C SER A 160 6.88 -27.11 7.11
N LEU A 161 6.11 -28.09 7.65
CA LEU A 161 5.61 -28.02 9.02
C LEU A 161 6.75 -27.91 10.04
N ASP A 162 7.95 -28.37 9.68
CA ASP A 162 9.16 -28.23 10.49
C ASP A 162 9.58 -26.77 10.69
N ILE A 163 9.33 -25.92 9.69
CA ILE A 163 9.59 -24.49 9.80
C ILE A 163 8.64 -23.87 10.83
N ILE A 164 7.35 -24.21 10.78
CA ILE A 164 6.33 -23.70 11.69
C ILE A 164 6.58 -24.19 13.11
N GLY A 165 6.99 -25.43 13.27
CA GLY A 165 7.34 -26.02 14.58
C GLY A 165 8.50 -25.37 15.31
N ARG A 166 9.29 -24.53 14.63
CA ARG A 166 10.37 -23.76 15.26
C ARG A 166 9.86 -22.55 16.07
N TYR A 167 8.62 -22.12 15.85
CA TYR A 167 8.04 -20.96 16.54
C TYR A 167 7.17 -21.40 17.72
N LYS A 168 7.72 -21.35 18.93
CA LYS A 168 7.03 -21.78 20.15
C LYS A 168 5.73 -21.02 20.41
N GLU A 169 5.74 -19.70 20.15
CA GLU A 169 4.60 -18.79 20.32
C GLU A 169 3.72 -18.70 19.07
N GLY A 170 4.04 -19.47 18.03
CA GLY A 170 3.38 -19.41 16.74
C GLY A 170 3.99 -18.40 15.78
N CYS A 171 3.38 -18.24 14.62
CA CYS A 171 3.83 -17.34 13.57
C CYS A 171 2.66 -16.56 12.96
N VAL A 172 2.99 -15.51 12.24
CA VAL A 172 2.05 -14.72 11.44
C VAL A 172 2.48 -14.75 9.98
N PHE A 173 1.53 -15.04 9.10
CA PHE A 173 1.71 -14.95 7.66
C PHE A 173 1.17 -13.60 7.16
N LYS A 174 1.93 -12.95 6.29
CA LYS A 174 1.64 -11.59 5.81
C LYS A 174 1.67 -11.57 4.28
N SER A 175 0.59 -11.18 3.63
CA SER A 175 0.58 -10.96 2.18
C SER A 175 1.66 -9.97 1.76
N LEU A 176 2.24 -10.15 0.56
CA LEU A 176 3.31 -9.29 0.05
C LEU A 176 2.87 -7.84 -0.11
N TRP A 177 1.61 -7.63 -0.47
CA TRP A 177 1.00 -6.30 -0.63
C TRP A 177 -0.27 -6.26 0.21
N SER A 178 -0.20 -5.58 1.33
CA SER A 178 -1.36 -5.33 2.19
C SER A 178 -1.04 -4.23 3.19
N GLY A 179 -2.04 -3.42 3.53
CA GLY A 179 -1.96 -2.37 4.53
C GLY A 179 -3.00 -2.55 5.63
N SER A 180 -2.90 -1.76 6.69
CA SER A 180 -3.89 -1.61 7.76
C SER A 180 -4.33 -2.94 8.40
N GLY A 181 -3.41 -3.84 8.68
CA GLY A 181 -3.68 -5.13 9.31
C GLY A 181 -4.41 -6.16 8.43
N LYS A 182 -4.81 -5.80 7.22
CA LYS A 182 -5.39 -6.73 6.25
C LYS A 182 -4.31 -7.63 5.65
N GLY A 183 -4.69 -8.82 5.19
CA GLY A 183 -3.73 -9.77 4.61
C GLY A 183 -2.81 -10.41 5.65
N LEU A 184 -3.23 -10.49 6.92
CA LEU A 184 -2.57 -11.23 7.98
C LEU A 184 -3.32 -12.54 8.26
N CYS A 185 -2.55 -13.60 8.53
CA CYS A 185 -3.08 -14.86 9.02
C CYS A 185 -2.26 -15.32 10.21
N TRP A 186 -2.91 -15.45 11.37
CA TRP A 186 -2.28 -15.83 12.61
C TRP A 186 -2.31 -17.36 12.79
N CYS A 187 -1.16 -17.94 13.05
CA CYS A 187 -0.98 -19.36 13.33
C CYS A 187 -0.47 -19.54 14.78
N ARG A 188 -1.37 -19.36 15.76
CA ARG A 188 -1.06 -19.45 17.19
C ARG A 188 -1.10 -20.86 17.74
N HIS A 189 -1.95 -21.72 17.21
CA HIS A 189 -2.26 -23.06 17.75
C HIS A 189 -1.97 -24.18 16.76
N GLY A 190 -0.95 -23.98 15.90
CA GLY A 190 -0.57 -24.94 14.88
C GLY A 190 -1.22 -24.69 13.51
N PHE A 191 -0.81 -25.46 12.53
CA PHE A 191 -1.18 -25.28 11.12
C PHE A 191 -2.54 -25.91 10.85
N THR A 192 -3.61 -25.13 11.03
CA THR A 192 -4.98 -25.55 10.79
C THR A 192 -5.34 -25.52 9.31
N LYS A 193 -6.48 -26.14 8.94
CA LYS A 193 -7.03 -26.07 7.59
C LYS A 193 -7.23 -24.63 7.11
N ASN A 194 -7.75 -23.74 7.96
CA ASN A 194 -7.96 -22.34 7.62
C ASN A 194 -6.64 -21.63 7.28
N VAL A 195 -5.58 -21.91 8.00
CA VAL A 195 -4.23 -21.39 7.73
C VAL A 195 -3.72 -21.93 6.40
N SER A 196 -3.87 -23.24 6.14
CA SER A 196 -3.49 -23.87 4.88
C SER A 196 -4.23 -23.26 3.68
N ASP A 197 -5.54 -23.09 3.80
CA ASP A 197 -6.37 -22.48 2.76
C ASP A 197 -5.98 -21.03 2.49
N TRP A 198 -5.62 -20.26 3.53
CA TRP A 198 -5.13 -18.91 3.39
C TRP A 198 -3.78 -18.88 2.65
N CYS A 199 -2.83 -19.72 3.06
CA CYS A 199 -1.52 -19.82 2.41
C CYS A 199 -1.64 -20.19 0.94
N SER A 200 -2.49 -21.17 0.62
CA SER A 200 -2.75 -21.61 -0.75
C SER A 200 -3.32 -20.47 -1.62
N ARG A 201 -4.24 -19.68 -1.08
CA ARG A 201 -4.75 -18.48 -1.77
C ARG A 201 -3.67 -17.42 -1.95
N ALA A 202 -2.89 -17.12 -0.91
CA ALA A 202 -1.82 -16.13 -0.98
C ALA A 202 -0.75 -16.49 -2.02
N LEU A 203 -0.37 -17.76 -2.11
CA LEU A 203 0.52 -18.26 -3.16
C LEU A 203 -0.07 -18.09 -4.56
N LYS A 204 -1.35 -18.42 -4.72
CA LYS A 204 -2.03 -18.32 -6.02
C LYS A 204 -2.24 -16.86 -6.46
N GLU A 205 -2.70 -16.00 -5.57
CA GLU A 205 -3.10 -14.62 -5.88
C GLU A 205 -1.91 -13.66 -5.87
N ASN A 206 -0.99 -13.81 -4.91
CA ASN A 206 0.11 -12.89 -4.65
C ASN A 206 1.49 -13.48 -4.94
N ARG A 207 1.57 -14.71 -5.42
CA ARG A 207 2.80 -15.46 -5.67
C ARG A 207 3.68 -15.67 -4.44
N GLY A 208 3.19 -15.34 -3.23
CA GLY A 208 3.95 -15.53 -2.01
C GLY A 208 3.41 -14.77 -0.80
N PHE A 209 4.06 -14.97 0.31
CA PHE A 209 3.81 -14.27 1.57
C PHE A 209 5.06 -14.30 2.45
N VAL A 210 5.14 -13.38 3.39
CA VAL A 210 6.18 -13.37 4.44
C VAL A 210 5.65 -14.10 5.66
N MET A 211 6.47 -14.95 6.26
CA MET A 211 6.21 -15.59 7.55
C MET A 211 7.15 -14.98 8.59
N GLU A 212 6.59 -14.61 9.74
CA GLU A 212 7.34 -14.02 10.86
C GLU A 212 6.92 -14.68 12.16
N PRO A 213 7.81 -14.78 13.18
CA PRO A 213 7.40 -15.18 14.52
C PRO A 213 6.40 -14.16 15.09
N ILE A 214 5.58 -14.62 16.02
CA ILE A 214 4.75 -13.70 16.83
C ILE A 214 5.66 -13.08 17.88
N PHE A 215 5.84 -11.76 17.78
CA PHE A 215 6.59 -10.98 18.76
C PHE A 215 5.65 -10.41 19.82
N ASP A 216 6.14 -10.26 21.04
CA ASP A 216 5.46 -9.48 22.08
C ASP A 216 5.66 -7.99 21.79
N LYS A 217 4.67 -7.45 21.07
CA LYS A 217 4.71 -6.07 20.58
C LYS A 217 4.45 -5.11 21.75
N VAL A 218 5.35 -4.17 21.96
CA VAL A 218 5.25 -3.15 23.02
C VAL A 218 4.84 -1.78 22.48
N GLU A 219 5.16 -1.47 21.22
CA GLU A 219 4.84 -0.18 20.60
C GLU A 219 4.76 -0.30 19.08
N ASP A 220 3.81 0.42 18.46
CA ASP A 220 3.72 0.64 17.03
C ASP A 220 4.17 2.06 16.68
N PHE A 221 5.07 2.18 15.71
CA PHE A 221 5.46 3.46 15.15
C PHE A 221 5.81 3.35 13.66
N ALA A 222 5.78 4.48 12.97
CA ALA A 222 6.34 4.59 11.62
C ALA A 222 7.42 5.66 11.58
N MET A 223 8.37 5.48 10.65
CA MET A 223 9.35 6.49 10.29
C MET A 223 8.93 7.12 8.96
N GLU A 224 8.78 8.43 8.95
CA GLU A 224 8.34 9.17 7.78
C GLU A 224 9.54 9.71 6.99
N PHE A 225 9.55 9.47 5.69
CA PHE A 225 10.60 9.93 4.80
C PHE A 225 10.01 10.66 3.59
N TYR A 226 10.67 11.74 3.20
CA TYR A 226 10.42 12.41 1.94
C TYR A 226 11.51 12.03 0.93
N SER A 227 11.11 11.59 -0.26
CA SER A 227 11.99 11.37 -1.40
C SER A 227 11.81 12.46 -2.45
N ASP A 228 12.91 13.01 -2.95
CA ASP A 228 12.88 13.96 -4.08
C ASP A 228 12.73 13.26 -5.44
N GLY A 229 12.70 11.93 -5.46
CA GLY A 229 12.67 11.11 -6.67
C GLY A 229 13.99 11.07 -7.46
N ARG A 230 15.07 11.65 -6.91
CA ARG A 230 16.41 11.74 -7.53
C ARG A 230 17.49 11.09 -6.67
N GLY A 231 17.08 10.28 -5.71
CA GLY A 231 17.99 9.55 -4.81
C GLY A 231 18.25 10.24 -3.47
N LYS A 232 17.74 11.44 -3.22
CA LYS A 232 17.85 12.10 -1.92
C LYS A 232 16.65 11.73 -1.06
N LEU A 233 16.92 11.28 0.16
CA LEU A 233 15.94 11.02 1.20
C LEU A 233 16.12 12.01 2.35
N LEU A 234 15.01 12.51 2.87
CA LEU A 234 14.97 13.33 4.06
C LEU A 234 14.08 12.62 5.09
N PHE A 235 14.62 12.36 6.27
CA PHE A 235 13.84 11.91 7.41
C PHE A 235 12.98 13.08 7.91
N VAL A 236 11.67 12.86 8.02
CA VAL A 236 10.70 13.90 8.39
C VAL A 236 10.32 13.78 9.87
N GLY A 237 10.21 12.56 10.39
CA GLY A 237 9.83 12.32 11.77
C GLY A 237 9.29 10.92 12.03
N TYR A 238 8.71 10.75 13.19
CA TYR A 238 8.00 9.54 13.62
C TYR A 238 6.52 9.79 13.77
N SER A 239 5.69 8.83 13.36
CA SER A 239 4.30 8.73 13.80
C SER A 239 4.14 7.56 14.76
N ARG A 240 3.35 7.78 15.81
CA ARG A 240 2.96 6.76 16.78
C ARG A 240 1.51 6.39 16.58
N PHE A 241 1.19 5.14 16.82
CA PHE A 241 -0.16 4.63 16.74
C PHE A 241 -0.62 4.21 18.14
N VAL A 242 -1.86 4.55 18.46
CA VAL A 242 -2.59 3.94 19.56
C VAL A 242 -3.49 2.89 18.93
N THR A 243 -3.24 1.62 19.23
CA THR A 243 -4.06 0.50 18.75
C THR A 243 -4.79 -0.09 19.95
N ASP A 244 -6.09 -0.29 19.82
CA ASP A 244 -6.85 -1.11 20.76
C ASP A 244 -6.51 -2.58 20.44
N ASP A 245 -6.12 -3.34 21.44
CA ASP A 245 -5.79 -4.77 21.34
C ASP A 245 -7.04 -5.64 21.16
#